data_5d69aec1ad4224730f9c853461d21b4d
#
_entry.id   5d69aec1ad4224730f9c853461d21b4d
#
_cell.length_a   1.000
_cell.length_b   1.000
_cell.length_c   1.000
_cell.angle_alpha   90.00
_cell.angle_beta   90.00
_cell.angle_gamma   90.00
#
_symmetry.space_group_name_H-M   'P 1'
#
loop_
_entity.id
_entity.type
_entity.pdbx_description
1 polymer ?
#
loop_
_entity_poly.entity_id
_entity_poly.type
_entity_poly.pdbx_seq_one_letter_code
_entity_poly.pdbx_strand_id
1 'polypeptide(L)'
;MQTKTLEALLIEANELVKRLSYDESIDLINNTQTVIIDVREESEVYNLGIIKNAIHIPRGLIEFKLLPNSPNNPVLINDDTNILVYCAGGYRSALAAKSLLDLGFKNVFNLGGFQEWVESGGEIQPNV
;
A
#
# COMPACT_ATOMS: atom_id res chain seq x y z
N MET A 1 21.05 19.93 15.89
CA MET A 1 20.44 19.32 14.69
C MET A 1 18.93 19.37 14.83
N GLN A 2 18.27 19.82 13.80
CA GLN A 2 16.81 19.80 13.76
C GLN A 2 16.34 18.83 12.68
N THR A 3 15.60 17.84 13.10
CA THR A 3 15.00 16.88 12.17
C THR A 3 13.49 17.02 12.19
N LYS A 4 12.82 16.52 11.16
CA LYS A 4 11.38 16.34 11.22
C LYS A 4 11.07 15.23 12.22
N THR A 5 9.92 15.33 12.85
CA THR A 5 9.42 14.25 13.69
C THR A 5 8.67 13.23 12.85
N LEU A 6 8.49 12.03 13.36
CA LEU A 6 7.65 11.02 12.72
C LEU A 6 6.22 11.54 12.55
N GLU A 7 5.69 12.21 13.56
CA GLU A 7 4.35 12.81 13.51
C GLU A 7 4.24 13.78 12.33
N ALA A 8 5.22 14.67 12.16
CA ALA A 8 5.21 15.62 11.05
C ALA A 8 5.23 14.93 9.69
N LEU A 9 6.03 13.87 9.54
CA LEU A 9 6.07 13.07 8.30
C LEU A 9 4.72 12.43 8.01
N LEU A 10 4.07 11.90 9.02
CA LEU A 10 2.77 11.24 8.85
C LEU A 10 1.68 12.27 8.52
N ILE A 11 1.72 13.44 9.12
CA ILE A 11 0.78 14.53 8.78
C ILE A 11 0.94 14.92 7.31
N GLU A 12 2.18 15.13 6.85
CA GLU A 12 2.45 15.45 5.44
C GLU A 12 1.93 14.38 4.49
N ALA A 13 2.18 13.11 4.82
CA ALA A 13 1.72 12.00 4.00
C ALA A 13 0.19 11.95 3.94
N ASN A 14 -0.48 12.11 5.06
CA ASN A 14 -1.94 12.04 5.15
C ASN A 14 -2.64 13.23 4.47
N GLU A 15 -1.95 14.36 4.31
CA GLU A 15 -2.48 15.47 3.52
C GLU A 15 -2.48 15.18 2.02
N LEU A 16 -1.54 14.39 1.55
CA LEU A 16 -1.36 14.09 0.13
C LEU A 16 -2.00 12.78 -0.30
N VAL A 17 -2.09 11.81 0.60
CA VAL A 17 -2.58 10.47 0.33
C VAL A 17 -3.93 10.28 1.00
N LYS A 18 -4.96 9.98 0.22
CA LYS A 18 -6.26 9.67 0.78
C LYS A 18 -6.23 8.28 1.43
N ARG A 19 -6.68 8.21 2.69
CA ARG A 19 -6.92 6.93 3.37
C ARG A 19 -8.35 6.48 3.05
N LEU A 20 -8.48 5.28 2.51
CA LEU A 20 -9.77 4.73 2.13
C LEU A 20 -10.46 4.08 3.32
N SER A 21 -11.78 4.20 3.38
CA SER A 21 -12.58 3.33 4.23
C SER A 21 -12.61 1.92 3.64
N TYR A 22 -13.08 0.94 4.42
CA TYR A 22 -13.26 -0.42 3.91
C TYR A 22 -14.19 -0.44 2.70
N ASP A 23 -15.33 0.25 2.79
CA ASP A 23 -16.31 0.28 1.71
C ASP A 23 -15.75 0.94 0.44
N GLU A 24 -15.00 2.03 0.60
CA GLU A 24 -14.33 2.67 -0.54
C GLU A 24 -13.32 1.73 -1.19
N SER A 25 -12.58 0.98 -0.38
CA SER A 25 -11.59 0.01 -0.88
C SER A 25 -12.26 -1.10 -1.67
N ILE A 26 -13.34 -1.67 -1.15
CA ILE A 26 -14.09 -2.72 -1.81
C ILE A 26 -14.67 -2.22 -3.14
N ASP A 27 -15.20 -1.01 -3.16
CA ASP A 27 -15.73 -0.42 -4.39
C ASP A 27 -14.65 -0.31 -5.47
N LEU A 28 -13.48 0.20 -5.12
CA LEU A 28 -12.38 0.29 -6.07
C LEU A 28 -11.93 -1.08 -6.57
N ILE A 29 -11.77 -2.04 -5.66
CA ILE A 29 -11.33 -3.40 -5.99
C ILE A 29 -12.30 -4.08 -6.95
N ASN A 30 -13.60 -3.91 -6.74
CA ASN A 30 -14.63 -4.58 -7.54
C ASN A 30 -14.93 -3.89 -8.87
N ASN A 31 -14.73 -2.59 -8.95
CA ASN A 31 -15.23 -1.80 -10.09
C ASN A 31 -14.17 -1.10 -10.91
N THR A 32 -12.89 -1.23 -10.54
CA THR A 32 -11.80 -0.55 -11.25
C THR A 32 -10.61 -1.48 -11.41
N GLN A 33 -9.64 -1.05 -12.21
CA GLN A 33 -8.35 -1.70 -12.30
C GLN A 33 -7.54 -1.33 -11.06
N THR A 34 -7.28 -2.29 -10.18
CA THR A 34 -6.69 -2.06 -8.87
C THR A 34 -5.54 -3.02 -8.60
N VAL A 35 -4.48 -2.49 -8.02
CA VAL A 35 -3.35 -3.27 -7.50
C VAL A 35 -3.26 -3.00 -6.00
N ILE A 36 -3.18 -4.08 -5.21
CA ILE A 36 -3.04 -3.98 -3.74
C ILE A 36 -1.62 -4.37 -3.38
N ILE A 37 -0.93 -3.50 -2.65
CA ILE A 37 0.48 -3.72 -2.28
C ILE A 37 0.60 -3.77 -0.76
N ASP A 38 1.17 -4.88 -0.27
CA ASP A 38 1.51 -5.08 1.13
C ASP A 38 2.96 -4.66 1.34
N VAL A 39 3.19 -3.65 2.17
CA VAL A 39 4.54 -3.12 2.42
C VAL A 39 5.12 -3.55 3.76
N ARG A 40 4.48 -4.54 4.42
CA ARG A 40 4.98 -5.09 5.68
C ARG A 40 6.25 -5.89 5.47
N GLU A 41 6.88 -6.26 6.58
CA GLU A 41 8.05 -7.13 6.53
C GLU A 41 7.65 -8.58 6.22
N GLU A 42 8.58 -9.34 5.69
CA GLU A 42 8.37 -10.73 5.27
C GLU A 42 7.80 -11.61 6.40
N SER A 43 8.31 -11.44 7.62
CA SER A 43 7.83 -12.21 8.77
C SER A 43 6.36 -11.96 9.10
N GLU A 44 5.92 -10.72 8.98
CA GLU A 44 4.51 -10.37 9.21
C GLU A 44 3.61 -11.06 8.17
N VAL A 45 4.00 -11.01 6.93
CA VAL A 45 3.26 -11.61 5.82
C VAL A 45 3.21 -13.13 5.94
N TYR A 46 4.36 -13.73 6.26
CA TYR A 46 4.45 -15.18 6.43
C TYR A 46 3.55 -15.68 7.56
N ASN A 47 3.55 -14.99 8.69
CA ASN A 47 2.82 -15.43 9.89
C ASN A 47 1.32 -15.12 9.84
N LEU A 48 0.93 -14.02 9.21
CA LEU A 48 -0.44 -13.51 9.28
C LEU A 48 -1.22 -13.63 7.97
N GLY A 49 -0.54 -13.94 6.87
CA GLY A 49 -1.16 -13.92 5.55
C GLY A 49 -1.19 -12.53 4.93
N ILE A 50 -1.82 -12.42 3.77
CA ILE A 50 -1.98 -11.15 3.03
C ILE A 50 -3.44 -10.94 2.65
N ILE A 51 -3.78 -9.71 2.32
CA ILE A 51 -5.08 -9.43 1.70
C ILE A 51 -5.16 -10.19 0.39
N LYS A 52 -6.32 -10.76 0.10
CA LYS A 52 -6.54 -11.54 -1.12
C LYS A 52 -6.08 -10.77 -2.35
N ASN A 53 -5.27 -11.41 -3.18
CA ASN A 53 -4.69 -10.86 -4.41
C ASN A 53 -3.67 -9.73 -4.21
N ALA A 54 -3.26 -9.44 -2.99
CA ALA A 54 -2.21 -8.45 -2.75
C ALA A 54 -0.85 -8.96 -3.23
N ILE A 55 0.00 -8.02 -3.60
CA ILE A 55 1.38 -8.27 -3.96
C ILE A 55 2.26 -7.78 -2.80
N HIS A 56 3.15 -8.64 -2.33
CA HIS A 56 4.04 -8.29 -1.24
C HIS A 56 5.30 -7.60 -1.78
N ILE A 57 5.46 -6.33 -1.45
CA ILE A 57 6.69 -5.58 -1.72
C ILE A 57 7.04 -4.82 -0.45
N PRO A 58 8.03 -5.31 0.33
CA PRO A 58 8.43 -4.62 1.55
C PRO A 58 8.76 -3.15 1.30
N ARG A 59 8.47 -2.31 2.28
CA ARG A 59 8.64 -0.85 2.17
C ARG A 59 9.97 -0.44 1.56
N GLY A 60 11.06 -1.12 1.93
CA GLY A 60 12.40 -0.81 1.46
C GLY A 60 12.67 -1.17 0.01
N LEU A 61 11.79 -1.91 -0.65
CA LEU A 61 12.00 -2.38 -2.03
C LEU A 61 11.05 -1.74 -3.05
N ILE A 62 10.20 -0.82 -2.63
CA ILE A 62 9.18 -0.25 -3.51
C ILE A 62 9.78 0.38 -4.76
N GLU A 63 10.75 1.25 -4.59
CA GLU A 63 11.38 1.93 -5.71
C GLU A 63 12.06 0.94 -6.65
N PHE A 64 12.68 -0.08 -6.06
CA PHE A 64 13.44 -1.07 -6.83
C PHE A 64 12.55 -2.00 -7.66
N LYS A 65 11.29 -2.14 -7.30
CA LYS A 65 10.39 -3.10 -7.96
C LYS A 65 9.29 -2.46 -8.80
N LEU A 66 8.80 -1.28 -8.43
CA LEU A 66 7.63 -0.69 -9.09
C LEU A 66 7.95 0.32 -10.17
N LEU A 67 9.13 0.92 -10.17
CA LEU A 67 9.47 1.87 -11.23
C LEU A 67 9.50 1.17 -12.59
N PRO A 68 9.11 1.89 -13.67
CA PRO A 68 9.16 1.32 -15.01
C PRO A 68 10.56 0.79 -15.33
N ASN A 69 10.61 -0.35 -15.97
CA ASN A 69 11.85 -1.02 -16.37
C ASN A 69 12.66 -1.58 -15.19
N SER A 70 12.11 -1.58 -13.98
CA SER A 70 12.77 -2.23 -12.85
C SER A 70 12.86 -3.74 -13.08
N PRO A 71 14.00 -4.36 -12.78
CA PRO A 71 14.11 -5.82 -12.81
C PRO A 71 13.10 -6.44 -11.83
N ASN A 72 12.47 -7.53 -12.23
CA ASN A 72 11.52 -8.26 -11.38
C ASN A 72 10.29 -7.43 -10.96
N ASN A 73 9.88 -6.49 -11.79
CA ASN A 73 8.64 -5.76 -11.54
C ASN A 73 7.47 -6.74 -11.59
N PRO A 74 6.72 -6.91 -10.49
CA PRO A 74 5.70 -7.95 -10.42
C PRO A 74 4.37 -7.57 -11.08
N VAL A 75 4.20 -6.32 -11.50
CA VAL A 75 2.89 -5.85 -11.95
C VAL A 75 3.01 -4.69 -12.93
N LEU A 76 2.08 -4.67 -13.90
CA LEU A 76 1.93 -3.54 -14.81
C LEU A 76 1.02 -2.49 -14.18
N ILE A 77 1.52 -1.27 -14.10
CA ILE A 77 0.79 -0.11 -13.59
C ILE A 77 0.74 0.94 -14.70
N ASN A 78 -0.45 1.40 -15.02
CA ASN A 78 -0.64 2.50 -15.98
C ASN A 78 -1.38 3.66 -15.30
N ASP A 79 -1.70 4.70 -16.05
CA ASP A 79 -2.33 5.90 -15.50
C ASP A 79 -3.73 5.66 -14.94
N ASP A 80 -4.40 4.58 -15.35
CA ASP A 80 -5.74 4.24 -14.90
C ASP A 80 -5.74 3.28 -13.71
N THR A 81 -4.59 2.75 -13.33
CA THR A 81 -4.49 1.78 -12.23
C THR A 81 -4.59 2.49 -10.90
N ASN A 82 -5.50 2.03 -10.05
CA ASN A 82 -5.56 2.46 -8.65
C ASN A 82 -4.62 1.59 -7.82
N ILE A 83 -3.71 2.22 -7.08
CA ILE A 83 -2.73 1.53 -6.25
C ILE A 83 -3.14 1.70 -4.80
N LEU A 84 -3.47 0.59 -4.14
CA LEU A 84 -3.86 0.57 -2.74
C LEU A 84 -2.73 -0.04 -1.93
N VAL A 85 -2.15 0.75 -1.02
CA VAL A 85 -1.01 0.34 -0.22
C VAL A 85 -1.46 0.13 1.22
N TYR A 86 -1.03 -0.96 1.86
CA TYR A 86 -1.36 -1.21 3.26
C TYR A 86 -0.19 -1.78 4.03
N CYS A 87 -0.26 -1.66 5.35
CA CYS A 87 0.68 -2.28 6.27
C CYS A 87 -0.06 -2.85 7.48
N ALA A 88 0.56 -2.93 8.65
CA ALA A 88 -0.13 -3.43 9.85
C ALA A 88 -1.14 -2.43 10.39
N GLY A 89 -0.76 -1.16 10.54
CA GLY A 89 -1.62 -0.11 11.12
C GLY A 89 -1.87 1.10 10.23
N GLY A 90 -1.31 1.13 9.03
CA GLY A 90 -1.52 2.23 8.09
C GLY A 90 -0.46 3.32 8.11
N TYR A 91 0.58 3.21 8.94
CA TYR A 91 1.62 4.25 9.06
C TYR A 91 2.73 4.08 8.03
N ARG A 92 3.31 2.90 7.91
CA ARG A 92 4.30 2.61 6.87
C ARG A 92 3.69 2.78 5.48
N SER A 93 2.44 2.38 5.31
CA SER A 93 1.74 2.51 4.04
C SER A 93 1.45 3.95 3.67
N ALA A 94 1.18 4.83 4.65
CA ALA A 94 1.04 6.26 4.38
C ALA A 94 2.31 6.83 3.76
N LEU A 95 3.47 6.52 4.36
CA LEU A 95 4.76 6.99 3.84
C LEU A 95 5.11 6.35 2.50
N ALA A 96 4.82 5.06 2.33
CA ALA A 96 5.04 4.36 1.07
C ALA A 96 4.20 4.96 -0.05
N ALA A 97 2.93 5.22 0.21
CA ALA A 97 2.03 5.82 -0.78
C ALA A 97 2.49 7.23 -1.17
N LYS A 98 2.95 8.04 -0.19
CA LYS A 98 3.51 9.35 -0.49
C LYS A 98 4.72 9.23 -1.41
N SER A 99 5.61 8.27 -1.13
CA SER A 99 6.79 8.03 -1.98
C SER A 99 6.39 7.69 -3.41
N LEU A 100 5.34 6.87 -3.59
CA LEU A 100 4.85 6.54 -4.92
C LEU A 100 4.28 7.75 -5.65
N LEU A 101 3.56 8.62 -4.95
CA LEU A 101 3.09 9.88 -5.54
C LEU A 101 4.27 10.75 -5.97
N ASP A 102 5.31 10.87 -5.13
CA ASP A 102 6.50 11.64 -5.44
C ASP A 102 7.23 11.09 -6.67
N LEU A 103 7.13 9.80 -6.93
CA LEU A 103 7.74 9.14 -8.09
C LEU A 103 6.92 9.33 -9.37
N GLY A 104 5.71 9.86 -9.28
CA GLY A 104 4.87 10.15 -10.44
C GLY A 104 3.69 9.21 -10.65
N PHE A 105 3.48 8.23 -9.78
CA PHE A 105 2.26 7.42 -9.82
C PHE A 105 1.07 8.31 -9.43
N LYS A 106 -0.06 8.15 -10.12
CA LYS A 106 -1.15 9.12 -10.00
C LYS A 106 -2.24 8.75 -9.01
N ASN A 107 -2.68 7.51 -9.03
CA ASN A 107 -3.85 7.08 -8.26
C ASN A 107 -3.40 6.18 -7.11
N VAL A 108 -2.81 6.78 -6.08
CA VAL A 108 -2.24 6.06 -4.94
C VAL A 108 -3.05 6.37 -3.69
N PHE A 109 -3.44 5.33 -2.98
CA PHE A 109 -4.29 5.43 -1.80
C PHE A 109 -3.71 4.60 -0.66
N ASN A 110 -3.96 5.03 0.57
CA ASN A 110 -3.64 4.23 1.74
C ASN A 110 -4.87 3.39 2.10
N LEU A 111 -4.77 2.08 1.92
CA LEU A 111 -5.84 1.16 2.31
C LEU A 111 -5.92 1.05 3.83
N GLY A 112 -4.81 1.27 4.53
CA GLY A 112 -4.78 1.29 5.98
C GLY A 112 -4.07 0.09 6.59
N GLY A 113 -4.70 -0.53 7.60
CA GLY A 113 -4.11 -1.60 8.35
C GLY A 113 -4.70 -2.96 8.06
N PHE A 114 -3.86 -3.98 8.10
CA PHE A 114 -4.28 -5.37 7.90
C PHE A 114 -5.33 -5.80 8.91
N GLN A 115 -5.15 -5.44 10.19
CA GLN A 115 -6.11 -5.81 11.23
C GLN A 115 -7.48 -5.18 11.00
N GLU A 116 -7.51 -3.91 10.62
CA GLU A 116 -8.77 -3.22 10.30
C GLU A 116 -9.49 -3.92 9.13
N TRP A 117 -8.74 -4.34 8.11
CA TRP A 117 -9.28 -5.08 6.98
C TRP A 117 -9.94 -6.38 7.43
N VAL A 118 -9.25 -7.16 8.26
CA VAL A 118 -9.77 -8.44 8.80
C VAL A 118 -11.02 -8.21 9.64
N GLU A 119 -11.00 -7.23 10.53
CA GLU A 119 -12.15 -6.89 11.38
C GLU A 119 -13.36 -6.41 10.60
N SER A 120 -13.13 -5.82 9.43
CA SER A 120 -14.21 -5.38 8.54
C SER A 120 -14.77 -6.51 7.68
N GLY A 121 -14.22 -7.71 7.78
CA GLY A 121 -14.68 -8.86 7.01
C GLY A 121 -13.97 -9.07 5.69
N GLY A 122 -12.84 -8.37 5.46
CA GLY A 122 -12.07 -8.50 4.24
C GLY A 122 -11.42 -9.87 4.08
N GLU A 123 -11.31 -10.33 2.85
CA GLU A 123 -10.72 -11.62 2.54
C GLU A 123 -9.20 -11.58 2.61
N ILE A 124 -8.61 -12.63 3.14
CA ILE A 124 -7.16 -12.80 3.22
C ILE A 124 -6.78 -14.18 2.68
N GLN A 125 -5.50 -14.35 2.39
CA GLN A 125 -4.95 -15.62 1.92
C GLN A 125 -3.55 -15.82 2.51
N PRO A 126 -3.08 -17.07 2.63
CA PRO A 126 -1.70 -17.31 3.02
C PRO A 126 -0.75 -16.74 1.97
N ASN A 127 0.41 -16.27 2.43
CA ASN A 127 1.48 -15.89 1.51
C ASN A 127 2.51 -17.03 1.48
N VAL A 128 2.39 -17.86 0.49
CA VAL A 128 3.25 -19.04 0.31
C VAL A 128 4.13 -18.88 -0.92
#